data_64d21fb9477ebae25d704cf58894fd10
#
_entry.id   64d21fb9477ebae25d704cf58894fd10
#
_cell.length_a   1.000
_cell.length_b   1.000
_cell.length_c   1.000
_cell.angle_alpha   90.00
_cell.angle_beta   90.00
_cell.angle_gamma   90.00
#
_symmetry.space_group_name_H-M   'P 1'
#
loop_
_entity.id
_entity.type
_entity.pdbx_description
1 polymer ?
#
loop_
_entity_poly.entity_id
_entity_poly.type
_entity_poly.pdbx_seq_one_letter_code
_entity_poly.pdbx_strand_id
1 'polypeptide(L)'
;MSKIIGLPSHFHDAATCLIIDGEIVFAEEEEKLTGIKSIYNPEIWPTKTLEVIKKNFDVDLQTCDHIAQARIYTLDQRMKKAPILPTKLEMGWEHSFQNKLKSFSHHRCHAMGSYFTSGMEGKVISFSHDGAGVRSSGKIYLCEDGHTDLIHSQWVGDCASIAGLWARCTTSYGWVALKDEGKVVGLVGHGNPNDMVYELLSTCLYYDNNLSIRGTGWDGKLAFVLGHLERNNWFTDPQKRADFAATLQKYSEDLLYKLFTDLHNLYPDYR
;
A
#
# COMPACT_ATOMS: atom_id res chain seq x y z
N MET A 1 9.58 29.93 -8.29
CA MET A 1 9.34 28.60 -8.93
C MET A 1 9.78 27.55 -7.92
N SER A 2 8.83 26.83 -7.35
CA SER A 2 9.09 25.81 -6.32
C SER A 2 9.26 24.45 -6.99
N LYS A 3 10.35 23.73 -6.69
CA LYS A 3 10.69 22.44 -7.26
C LYS A 3 10.79 21.39 -6.18
N ILE A 4 9.93 20.38 -6.22
CA ILE A 4 9.86 19.31 -5.21
C ILE A 4 10.10 17.97 -5.88
N ILE A 5 11.07 17.19 -5.39
CA ILE A 5 11.27 15.80 -5.80
C ILE A 5 10.66 14.89 -4.76
N GLY A 6 9.76 13.99 -5.20
CA GLY A 6 9.20 12.92 -4.40
C GLY A 6 10.00 11.63 -4.55
N LEU A 7 10.31 10.99 -3.42
CA LEU A 7 11.11 9.76 -3.34
C LEU A 7 10.36 8.64 -2.61
N PRO A 8 10.61 7.38 -2.97
CA PRO A 8 9.98 6.22 -2.35
C PRO A 8 10.51 5.94 -0.95
N SER A 9 9.94 4.95 -0.30
CA SER A 9 10.30 4.50 1.04
C SER A 9 11.50 3.56 1.12
N HIS A 10 12.17 3.26 0.03
CA HIS A 10 13.29 2.30 -0.09
C HIS A 10 12.96 0.85 0.30
N PHE A 11 11.76 0.40 0.05
CA PHE A 11 11.36 -0.96 0.39
C PHE A 11 11.09 -1.81 -0.85
N HIS A 12 10.23 -1.35 -1.73
CA HIS A 12 9.90 -1.95 -3.03
C HIS A 12 9.32 -0.88 -3.95
N ASP A 13 9.20 -1.16 -5.25
CA ASP A 13 8.58 -0.31 -6.26
C ASP A 13 9.16 1.12 -6.26
N ALA A 14 10.48 1.21 -6.50
CA ALA A 14 11.14 2.51 -6.57
C ALA A 14 10.52 3.38 -7.66
N ALA A 15 10.15 4.60 -7.29
CA ALA A 15 9.53 5.58 -8.18
C ALA A 15 9.95 6.99 -7.81
N THR A 16 9.87 7.93 -8.74
CA THR A 16 10.13 9.34 -8.47
C THR A 16 9.06 10.21 -9.11
N CYS A 17 8.76 11.32 -8.48
CA CYS A 17 7.99 12.39 -9.12
C CYS A 17 8.69 13.74 -8.99
N LEU A 18 8.39 14.64 -9.91
CA LEU A 18 8.80 16.05 -9.87
C LEU A 18 7.54 16.90 -9.93
N ILE A 19 7.44 17.81 -8.96
CA ILE A 19 6.38 18.83 -8.90
C ILE A 19 7.05 20.20 -9.06
N ILE A 20 6.54 21.00 -9.99
CA ILE A 20 6.98 22.39 -10.22
C ILE A 20 5.77 23.30 -10.04
N ASP A 21 5.86 24.26 -9.13
CA ASP A 21 4.79 25.23 -8.82
C ASP A 21 3.40 24.61 -8.60
N GLY A 22 3.35 23.41 -7.99
CA GLY A 22 2.13 22.68 -7.67
C GLY A 22 1.69 21.68 -8.75
N GLU A 23 2.29 21.70 -9.94
CA GLU A 23 1.97 20.79 -11.04
C GLU A 23 2.89 19.58 -11.07
N ILE A 24 2.33 18.38 -11.23
CA ILE A 24 3.10 17.15 -11.43
C ILE A 24 3.60 17.15 -12.88
N VAL A 25 4.89 17.42 -13.08
CA VAL A 25 5.49 17.48 -14.43
C VAL A 25 6.19 16.17 -14.81
N PHE A 26 6.45 15.29 -13.84
CA PHE A 26 7.02 13.96 -14.05
C PHE A 26 6.60 13.02 -12.92
N ALA A 27 6.23 11.79 -13.27
CA ALA A 27 6.04 10.71 -12.32
C ALA A 27 6.28 9.37 -13.04
N GLU A 28 7.23 8.57 -12.57
CA GLU A 28 7.57 7.30 -13.21
C GLU A 28 8.17 6.30 -12.23
N GLU A 29 7.91 5.02 -12.47
CA GLU A 29 8.51 3.90 -11.77
C GLU A 29 9.86 3.52 -12.39
N GLU A 30 10.84 3.20 -11.55
CA GLU A 30 12.16 2.76 -11.97
C GLU A 30 12.11 1.51 -12.85
N GLU A 31 11.13 0.61 -12.59
CA GLU A 31 10.93 -0.60 -13.37
C GLU A 31 10.63 -0.35 -14.85
N LYS A 32 9.94 0.76 -15.18
CA LYS A 32 9.61 1.11 -16.57
C LYS A 32 10.85 1.48 -17.38
N LEU A 33 11.85 2.00 -16.71
CA LEU A 33 13.12 2.41 -17.33
C LEU A 33 14.17 1.31 -17.31
N THR A 34 14.11 0.40 -16.34
CA THR A 34 15.11 -0.67 -16.16
C THR A 34 14.64 -2.01 -16.71
N GLY A 35 13.34 -2.23 -16.89
CA GLY A 35 12.77 -3.52 -17.26
C GLY A 35 12.81 -4.55 -16.12
N ILE A 36 13.21 -4.15 -14.89
CA ILE A 36 13.32 -5.03 -13.74
C ILE A 36 12.10 -4.81 -12.84
N LYS A 37 11.17 -5.77 -12.87
CA LYS A 37 9.89 -5.68 -12.18
C LYS A 37 10.04 -5.87 -10.67
N SER A 38 9.32 -5.02 -9.92
CA SER A 38 9.01 -5.21 -8.49
C SER A 38 10.24 -5.55 -7.65
N ILE A 39 11.24 -4.67 -7.66
CA ILE A 39 12.49 -4.96 -7.00
C ILE A 39 12.34 -4.75 -5.49
N TYR A 40 12.24 -5.86 -4.77
CA TYR A 40 12.44 -5.93 -3.35
C TYR A 40 13.95 -5.90 -3.05
N ASN A 41 14.54 -4.72 -3.17
CA ASN A 41 15.94 -4.54 -2.84
C ASN A 41 16.13 -3.15 -2.21
N PRO A 42 16.54 -3.09 -0.93
CA PRO A 42 16.84 -1.84 -0.25
C PRO A 42 18.00 -1.04 -0.89
N GLU A 43 18.74 -1.65 -1.81
CA GLU A 43 19.82 -0.99 -2.54
C GLU A 43 19.36 -0.27 -3.81
N ILE A 44 18.10 -0.46 -4.23
CA ILE A 44 17.62 0.18 -5.45
C ILE A 44 17.09 1.57 -5.17
N TRP A 45 17.97 2.47 -5.41
CA TRP A 45 17.72 3.88 -5.54
C TRP A 45 17.07 4.17 -6.91
N PRO A 46 16.13 5.10 -7.02
CA PRO A 46 15.50 5.44 -8.29
C PRO A 46 16.45 6.25 -9.19
N THR A 47 17.56 5.63 -9.59
CA THR A 47 18.66 6.27 -10.30
C THR A 47 18.25 6.73 -11.69
N LYS A 48 17.54 5.86 -12.43
CA LYS A 48 17.15 6.16 -13.81
C LYS A 48 16.10 7.24 -13.91
N THR A 49 15.12 7.20 -13.03
CA THR A 49 14.09 8.24 -12.98
C THR A 49 14.69 9.59 -12.57
N LEU A 50 15.64 9.63 -11.64
CA LEU A 50 16.38 10.85 -11.29
C LEU A 50 17.26 11.37 -12.45
N GLU A 51 17.90 10.48 -13.21
CA GLU A 51 18.64 10.84 -14.43
C GLU A 51 17.72 11.48 -15.48
N VAL A 52 16.51 10.94 -15.66
CA VAL A 52 15.51 11.50 -16.58
C VAL A 52 15.05 12.88 -16.13
N ILE A 53 14.78 13.07 -14.83
CA ILE A 53 14.44 14.38 -14.27
C ILE A 53 15.56 15.39 -14.54
N LYS A 54 16.80 15.03 -14.24
CA LYS A 54 17.94 15.92 -14.47
C LYS A 54 18.09 16.29 -15.95
N LYS A 55 17.96 15.31 -16.83
CA LYS A 55 18.10 15.50 -18.27
C LYS A 55 17.03 16.41 -18.88
N ASN A 56 15.76 16.21 -18.47
CA ASN A 56 14.63 16.85 -19.13
C ASN A 56 14.22 18.18 -18.49
N PHE A 57 14.48 18.37 -17.20
CA PHE A 57 14.02 19.53 -16.44
C PHE A 57 15.16 20.34 -15.81
N ASP A 58 16.40 19.88 -15.93
CA ASP A 58 17.59 20.44 -15.25
C ASP A 58 17.39 20.59 -13.73
N VAL A 59 16.74 19.59 -13.13
CA VAL A 59 16.48 19.49 -11.68
C VAL A 59 17.11 18.22 -11.14
N ASP A 60 17.75 18.31 -9.99
CA ASP A 60 18.28 17.19 -9.24
C ASP A 60 18.11 17.43 -7.73
N LEU A 61 18.59 16.49 -6.90
CA LEU A 61 18.51 16.60 -5.45
C LEU A 61 19.29 17.78 -4.89
N GLN A 62 20.28 18.34 -5.61
CA GLN A 62 21.02 19.52 -5.18
C GLN A 62 20.28 20.80 -5.53
N THR A 63 19.62 20.84 -6.68
CA THR A 63 19.00 22.05 -7.24
C THR A 63 17.51 22.19 -6.90
N CYS A 64 16.83 21.11 -6.45
CA CYS A 64 15.44 21.20 -5.97
C CYS A 64 15.34 21.97 -4.64
N ASP A 65 14.16 22.55 -4.37
CA ASP A 65 13.90 23.28 -3.12
C ASP A 65 13.57 22.33 -1.96
N HIS A 66 12.82 21.27 -2.24
CA HIS A 66 12.39 20.28 -1.25
C HIS A 66 12.48 18.86 -1.80
N ILE A 67 12.71 17.92 -0.88
CA ILE A 67 12.63 16.49 -1.14
C ILE A 67 11.56 15.92 -0.20
N ALA A 68 10.52 15.32 -0.78
CA ALA A 68 9.47 14.64 -0.05
C ALA A 68 9.72 13.14 -0.08
N GLN A 69 9.78 12.49 1.08
CA GLN A 69 10.02 11.05 1.17
C GLN A 69 8.91 10.35 1.93
N ALA A 70 8.35 9.32 1.32
CA ALA A 70 7.50 8.38 2.03
C ALA A 70 8.35 7.52 2.98
N ARG A 71 7.87 7.24 4.21
CA ARG A 71 8.56 6.36 5.16
C ARG A 71 7.62 5.34 5.75
N ILE A 72 8.06 4.09 5.77
CA ILE A 72 7.36 2.99 6.45
C ILE A 72 7.62 3.03 7.96
N TYR A 73 8.82 3.45 8.38
CA TYR A 73 9.22 3.54 9.78
C TYR A 73 9.85 4.90 10.10
N THR A 74 9.68 5.38 11.34
CA THR A 74 10.49 6.50 11.84
C THR A 74 11.91 6.02 12.09
N LEU A 75 12.90 6.93 12.02
CA LEU A 75 14.32 6.61 12.28
C LEU A 75 14.51 5.86 13.61
N ASP A 76 13.80 6.28 14.66
CA ASP A 76 13.78 5.67 15.99
C ASP A 76 13.27 4.23 15.99
N GLN A 77 12.34 3.90 15.11
CA GLN A 77 11.76 2.56 15.01
C GLN A 77 12.61 1.61 14.18
N ARG A 78 13.33 2.13 13.18
CA ARG A 78 14.38 1.38 12.48
C ARG A 78 15.45 0.93 13.45
N MET A 79 15.93 1.81 14.31
CA MET A 79 16.99 1.51 15.29
C MET A 79 16.54 0.49 16.34
N LYS A 80 15.26 0.42 16.69
CA LYS A 80 14.76 -0.44 17.79
C LYS A 80 14.22 -1.80 17.35
N LYS A 81 13.88 -2.02 16.08
CA LYS A 81 13.21 -3.26 15.62
C LYS A 81 13.85 -3.95 14.42
N ALA A 82 14.96 -3.45 13.90
CA ALA A 82 15.40 -3.90 12.61
C ALA A 82 16.58 -4.81 12.60
N PRO A 83 16.47 -5.92 11.89
CA PRO A 83 17.59 -6.40 11.08
C PRO A 83 17.70 -5.67 9.71
N ILE A 84 16.84 -4.74 9.39
CA ILE A 84 16.99 -3.88 8.19
C ILE A 84 17.81 -2.68 8.63
N LEU A 85 19.13 -2.86 8.63
CA LEU A 85 20.05 -1.75 8.74
C LEU A 85 19.79 -0.82 7.54
N PRO A 86 19.62 0.49 7.75
CA PRO A 86 19.66 1.43 6.64
C PRO A 86 20.96 1.20 5.87
N THR A 87 20.85 1.07 4.56
CA THR A 87 22.04 0.91 3.73
C THR A 87 22.98 2.11 3.96
N LYS A 88 24.27 1.94 3.81
CA LYS A 88 25.24 3.05 3.90
C LYS A 88 24.85 4.24 3.02
N LEU A 89 24.13 3.95 1.92
CA LEU A 89 23.60 4.96 1.00
C LEU A 89 22.48 5.78 1.64
N GLU A 90 21.52 5.15 2.32
CA GLU A 90 20.38 5.85 2.95
C GLU A 90 20.83 6.83 4.04
N MET A 91 21.82 6.44 4.85
CA MET A 91 22.34 7.30 5.91
C MET A 91 23.20 8.44 5.37
N GLY A 92 23.93 8.24 4.28
CA GLY A 92 24.82 9.25 3.68
C GLY A 92 24.05 10.36 2.99
N TRP A 93 23.07 10.03 2.15
CA TRP A 93 22.34 11.05 1.40
C TRP A 93 21.34 11.84 2.27
N GLU A 94 20.67 11.20 3.22
CA GLU A 94 19.77 11.89 4.16
C GLU A 94 20.51 13.00 4.92
N HIS A 95 21.75 12.76 5.32
CA HIS A 95 22.59 13.76 5.99
C HIS A 95 22.93 14.93 5.06
N SER A 96 23.18 14.64 3.78
CA SER A 96 23.51 15.67 2.79
C SER A 96 22.35 16.60 2.44
N PHE A 97 21.10 16.14 2.63
CA PHE A 97 19.89 16.89 2.27
C PHE A 97 18.95 17.19 3.44
N GLN A 98 19.39 17.05 4.68
CA GLN A 98 18.57 17.21 5.88
C GLN A 98 17.77 18.52 5.92
N ASN A 99 18.28 19.60 5.37
CA ASN A 99 17.61 20.90 5.34
C ASN A 99 16.44 20.97 4.34
N LYS A 100 16.44 20.11 3.33
CA LYS A 100 15.44 20.04 2.27
C LYS A 100 14.50 18.85 2.43
N LEU A 101 14.93 17.80 3.14
CA LEU A 101 14.23 16.54 3.27
C LEU A 101 13.07 16.66 4.27
N LYS A 102 11.87 16.35 3.79
CA LYS A 102 10.67 16.16 4.61
C LYS A 102 10.16 14.74 4.47
N SER A 103 10.01 14.07 5.61
CA SER A 103 9.52 12.69 5.65
C SER A 103 8.05 12.64 6.07
N PHE A 104 7.28 11.85 5.35
CA PHE A 104 5.85 11.66 5.58
C PHE A 104 5.54 10.19 5.89
N SER A 105 4.48 9.94 6.66
CA SER A 105 4.07 8.58 6.92
C SER A 105 3.55 7.92 5.63
N HIS A 106 3.85 6.63 5.45
CA HIS A 106 3.50 5.83 4.29
C HIS A 106 2.02 5.98 3.88
N HIS A 107 1.09 5.68 4.78
CA HIS A 107 -0.34 5.82 4.51
C HIS A 107 -0.82 7.25 4.24
N ARG A 108 -0.13 8.26 4.79
CA ARG A 108 -0.42 9.65 4.44
C ARG A 108 -0.04 9.92 2.98
N CYS A 109 1.09 9.37 2.52
CA CYS A 109 1.49 9.53 1.12
C CYS A 109 0.48 8.90 0.17
N HIS A 110 0.00 7.68 0.47
CA HIS A 110 -1.08 7.05 -0.31
C HIS A 110 -2.35 7.89 -0.33
N ALA A 111 -2.85 8.29 0.83
CA ALA A 111 -4.09 9.05 0.93
C ALA A 111 -3.99 10.41 0.24
N MET A 112 -2.89 11.14 0.44
CA MET A 112 -2.70 12.45 -0.21
C MET A 112 -2.45 12.32 -1.70
N GLY A 113 -1.70 11.31 -2.14
CA GLY A 113 -1.54 11.00 -3.56
C GLY A 113 -2.89 10.79 -4.22
N SER A 114 -3.74 9.94 -3.66
CA SER A 114 -5.09 9.69 -4.18
C SER A 114 -5.95 10.96 -4.19
N TYR A 115 -5.98 11.72 -3.11
CA TYR A 115 -6.78 12.94 -3.00
C TYR A 115 -6.37 13.99 -4.04
N PHE A 116 -5.09 14.38 -4.09
CA PHE A 116 -4.62 15.46 -4.96
C PHE A 116 -4.59 15.08 -6.46
N THR A 117 -4.61 13.79 -6.79
CA THR A 117 -4.65 13.34 -8.20
C THR A 117 -6.01 12.86 -8.66
N SER A 118 -7.02 12.82 -7.79
CA SER A 118 -8.36 12.33 -8.13
C SER A 118 -9.15 13.26 -9.05
N GLY A 119 -8.83 14.56 -9.06
CA GLY A 119 -9.67 15.59 -9.68
C GLY A 119 -10.98 15.86 -8.95
N MET A 120 -11.18 15.28 -7.74
CA MET A 120 -12.38 15.53 -6.93
C MET A 120 -12.26 16.87 -6.20
N GLU A 121 -13.31 17.64 -6.21
CA GLU A 121 -13.42 18.92 -5.52
C GLU A 121 -14.37 18.85 -4.32
N GLY A 122 -14.21 19.78 -3.38
CA GLY A 122 -15.01 19.91 -2.16
C GLY A 122 -14.66 18.84 -1.12
N LYS A 123 -15.70 18.33 -0.46
CA LYS A 123 -15.57 17.38 0.66
C LYS A 123 -15.33 15.96 0.16
N VAL A 124 -14.15 15.39 0.43
CA VAL A 124 -13.71 14.07 -0.05
C VAL A 124 -13.20 13.23 1.12
N ILE A 125 -13.58 11.96 1.16
CA ILE A 125 -12.94 10.98 2.05
C ILE A 125 -11.77 10.35 1.31
N SER A 126 -10.57 10.48 1.86
CA SER A 126 -9.40 9.77 1.35
C SER A 126 -9.06 8.59 2.25
N PHE A 127 -9.08 7.40 1.67
CA PHE A 127 -8.82 6.14 2.35
C PHE A 127 -7.57 5.47 1.79
N SER A 128 -6.69 5.05 2.67
CA SER A 128 -5.57 4.17 2.33
C SER A 128 -5.62 2.89 3.13
N HIS A 129 -5.43 1.75 2.45
CA HIS A 129 -5.32 0.45 3.07
C HIS A 129 -4.25 -0.38 2.37
N ASP A 130 -3.29 -0.88 3.13
CA ASP A 130 -2.11 -1.56 2.63
C ASP A 130 -1.72 -2.72 3.56
N GLY A 131 -0.66 -3.46 3.22
CA GLY A 131 -0.13 -4.54 4.04
C GLY A 131 0.32 -4.06 5.41
N ALA A 132 1.18 -3.07 5.45
CA ALA A 132 1.64 -2.40 6.65
C ALA A 132 2.37 -1.09 6.33
N GLY A 133 2.21 -0.11 7.20
CA GLY A 133 2.96 1.13 7.20
C GLY A 133 3.46 1.47 8.59
N VAL A 134 3.68 2.76 8.89
CA VAL A 134 4.10 3.20 10.21
C VAL A 134 3.00 2.92 11.24
N ARG A 135 3.11 1.81 11.95
CA ARG A 135 2.17 1.34 13.00
C ARG A 135 0.71 1.22 12.57
N SER A 136 0.43 1.19 11.28
CA SER A 136 -0.93 1.07 10.76
C SER A 136 -0.96 0.27 9.47
N SER A 137 -2.10 -0.35 9.17
CA SER A 137 -2.40 -0.97 7.88
C SER A 137 -3.31 -0.10 7.02
N GLY A 138 -3.79 1.02 7.55
CA GLY A 138 -4.63 1.96 6.82
C GLY A 138 -4.89 3.24 7.58
N LYS A 139 -5.31 4.27 6.86
CA LYS A 139 -5.73 5.56 7.42
C LYS A 139 -6.87 6.15 6.61
N ILE A 140 -7.73 6.91 7.30
CA ILE A 140 -8.87 7.61 6.72
C ILE A 140 -8.72 9.10 7.04
N TYR A 141 -8.86 9.92 6.01
CA TYR A 141 -8.80 11.38 6.12
C TYR A 141 -10.07 11.99 5.56
N LEU A 142 -10.55 13.04 6.21
CA LEU A 142 -11.48 14.01 5.61
C LEU A 142 -10.64 15.10 4.93
N CYS A 143 -10.94 15.36 3.68
CA CYS A 143 -10.22 16.31 2.85
C CYS A 143 -11.21 17.36 2.30
N GLU A 144 -10.85 18.64 2.41
CA GLU A 144 -11.64 19.75 1.87
C GLU A 144 -10.69 20.91 1.55
N ASP A 145 -10.70 21.41 0.33
CA ASP A 145 -9.91 22.55 -0.14
C ASP A 145 -8.42 22.49 0.23
N GLY A 146 -7.81 21.29 0.12
CA GLY A 146 -6.41 21.03 0.46
C GLY A 146 -6.14 20.79 1.94
N HIS A 147 -7.11 21.00 2.84
CA HIS A 147 -7.03 20.58 4.25
C HIS A 147 -7.28 19.08 4.38
N THR A 148 -6.60 18.45 5.34
CA THR A 148 -6.64 17.00 5.49
C THR A 148 -6.62 16.61 6.95
N ASP A 149 -7.76 16.13 7.47
CA ASP A 149 -7.93 15.73 8.86
C ASP A 149 -7.93 14.21 9.00
N LEU A 150 -6.98 13.66 9.77
CA LEU A 150 -6.93 12.25 10.07
C LEU A 150 -8.05 11.89 11.05
N ILE A 151 -9.04 11.10 10.62
CA ILE A 151 -10.17 10.67 11.46
C ILE A 151 -10.00 9.25 11.98
N HIS A 152 -9.28 8.39 11.27
CA HIS A 152 -9.06 7.02 11.71
C HIS A 152 -7.70 6.49 11.28
N SER A 153 -7.10 5.65 12.14
CA SER A 153 -5.86 4.93 11.84
C SER A 153 -6.03 3.47 12.28
N GLN A 154 -6.03 2.58 11.32
CA GLN A 154 -6.10 1.14 11.57
C GLN A 154 -4.76 0.65 12.12
N TRP A 155 -4.74 0.25 13.38
CA TRP A 155 -3.54 -0.16 14.11
C TRP A 155 -3.04 -1.55 13.67
N VAL A 156 -1.72 -1.75 13.55
CA VAL A 156 -1.11 -3.02 13.08
C VAL A 156 -1.16 -4.14 14.13
N GLY A 157 -1.24 -3.84 15.44
CA GLY A 157 -1.11 -4.84 16.51
C GLY A 157 -2.19 -5.91 16.50
N ASP A 158 -3.46 -5.50 16.31
CA ASP A 158 -4.64 -6.39 16.25
C ASP A 158 -5.28 -6.39 14.86
N CYS A 159 -4.66 -5.74 13.92
CA CYS A 159 -5.25 -5.47 12.62
C CYS A 159 -4.79 -6.46 11.61
N ALA A 160 -5.75 -7.08 11.04
CA ALA A 160 -5.61 -7.78 9.81
C ALA A 160 -5.67 -6.78 8.65
N SER A 161 -4.89 -7.05 7.65
CA SER A 161 -4.88 -6.28 6.41
C SER A 161 -5.45 -7.13 5.28
N ILE A 162 -6.36 -6.54 4.48
CA ILE A 162 -6.83 -7.19 3.24
C ILE A 162 -5.65 -7.46 2.30
N ALA A 163 -4.72 -6.52 2.18
CA ALA A 163 -3.53 -6.73 1.37
C ALA A 163 -2.65 -7.87 1.92
N GLY A 164 -2.51 -7.98 3.26
CA GLY A 164 -1.86 -9.11 3.92
C GLY A 164 -2.57 -10.43 3.66
N LEU A 165 -3.92 -10.43 3.67
CA LEU A 165 -4.73 -11.60 3.31
C LEU A 165 -4.43 -12.06 1.87
N TRP A 166 -4.46 -11.14 0.90
CA TRP A 166 -4.15 -11.44 -0.50
C TRP A 166 -2.73 -11.96 -0.68
N ALA A 167 -1.74 -11.35 -0.03
CA ALA A 167 -0.35 -11.80 -0.07
C ALA A 167 -0.20 -13.25 0.45
N ARG A 168 -0.84 -13.58 1.57
CA ARG A 168 -0.83 -14.94 2.12
C ARG A 168 -1.55 -15.94 1.20
N CYS A 169 -2.70 -15.57 0.69
CA CYS A 169 -3.43 -16.42 -0.26
C CYS A 169 -2.62 -16.66 -1.54
N THR A 170 -1.91 -15.66 -2.05
CA THR A 170 -1.06 -15.77 -3.24
C THR A 170 0.01 -16.86 -3.07
N THR A 171 0.62 -16.98 -1.90
CA THR A 171 1.62 -18.04 -1.65
C THR A 171 1.03 -19.45 -1.74
N SER A 172 -0.25 -19.64 -1.36
CA SER A 172 -0.90 -20.95 -1.45
C SER A 172 -1.14 -21.42 -2.89
N TYR A 173 -1.15 -20.50 -3.86
CA TYR A 173 -1.16 -20.83 -5.28
C TYR A 173 0.22 -21.27 -5.83
N GLY A 174 1.28 -21.24 -5.00
CA GLY A 174 2.65 -21.44 -5.44
C GLY A 174 3.27 -20.21 -6.11
N TRP A 175 2.70 -19.02 -5.89
CA TRP A 175 3.15 -17.76 -6.44
C TRP A 175 3.85 -16.89 -5.37
N VAL A 176 4.53 -15.85 -5.83
CA VAL A 176 5.33 -14.98 -4.96
C VAL A 176 4.46 -13.84 -4.41
N ALA A 177 4.33 -13.78 -3.08
CA ALA A 177 3.66 -12.67 -2.41
C ALA A 177 4.35 -11.33 -2.70
N LEU A 178 3.60 -10.24 -2.72
CA LEU A 178 4.01 -8.88 -3.06
C LEU A 178 4.47 -8.72 -4.53
N LYS A 179 4.18 -9.71 -5.38
CA LYS A 179 4.57 -9.69 -6.79
C LYS A 179 3.49 -10.26 -7.71
N ASP A 180 2.85 -11.31 -7.27
CA ASP A 180 2.00 -12.15 -8.14
C ASP A 180 0.51 -12.10 -7.78
N GLU A 181 0.06 -11.20 -6.88
CA GLU A 181 -1.35 -11.05 -6.49
C GLU A 181 -2.25 -10.80 -7.71
N GLY A 182 -1.75 -10.07 -8.71
CA GLY A 182 -2.47 -9.84 -9.97
C GLY A 182 -2.82 -11.13 -10.73
N LYS A 183 -2.06 -12.22 -10.54
CA LYS A 183 -2.40 -13.52 -11.11
C LYS A 183 -3.63 -14.15 -10.43
N VAL A 184 -3.76 -13.96 -9.11
CA VAL A 184 -4.94 -14.39 -8.35
C VAL A 184 -6.16 -13.58 -8.80
N VAL A 185 -6.00 -12.24 -8.92
CA VAL A 185 -7.07 -11.36 -9.46
C VAL A 185 -7.51 -11.82 -10.85
N GLY A 186 -6.58 -12.23 -11.72
CA GLY A 186 -6.89 -12.76 -13.05
C GLY A 186 -7.75 -14.01 -13.04
N LEU A 187 -7.76 -14.81 -11.96
CA LEU A 187 -8.61 -16.00 -11.83
C LEU A 187 -10.05 -15.66 -11.39
N VAL A 188 -10.29 -14.51 -10.81
CA VAL A 188 -11.60 -14.13 -10.23
C VAL A 188 -12.75 -14.28 -11.23
N GLY A 189 -12.55 -13.84 -12.47
CA GLY A 189 -13.57 -13.91 -13.54
C GLY A 189 -13.86 -15.32 -14.06
N HIS A 190 -13.09 -16.33 -13.63
CA HIS A 190 -13.23 -17.73 -14.05
C HIS A 190 -13.85 -18.63 -12.97
N GLY A 191 -14.11 -18.08 -11.77
CA GLY A 191 -14.65 -18.81 -10.63
C GLY A 191 -16.00 -18.29 -10.15
N ASN A 192 -16.61 -19.05 -9.24
CA ASN A 192 -17.80 -18.65 -8.51
C ASN A 192 -17.48 -18.62 -7.02
N PRO A 193 -17.97 -17.61 -6.26
CA PRO A 193 -17.81 -17.60 -4.82
C PRO A 193 -18.38 -18.86 -4.15
N ASN A 194 -17.64 -19.41 -3.21
CA ASN A 194 -18.00 -20.62 -2.47
C ASN A 194 -18.29 -20.31 -1.00
N ASP A 195 -19.47 -20.65 -0.51
CA ASP A 195 -19.94 -20.29 0.83
C ASP A 195 -19.07 -20.88 1.94
N MET A 196 -18.62 -22.14 1.83
CA MET A 196 -17.75 -22.76 2.82
C MET A 196 -16.42 -22.02 2.94
N VAL A 197 -15.80 -21.67 1.81
CA VAL A 197 -14.55 -20.90 1.81
C VAL A 197 -14.77 -19.51 2.37
N TYR A 198 -15.88 -18.86 2.04
CA TYR A 198 -16.25 -17.55 2.57
C TYR A 198 -16.37 -17.59 4.08
N GLU A 199 -17.08 -18.57 4.64
CA GLU A 199 -17.20 -18.75 6.09
C GLU A 199 -15.83 -18.96 6.75
N LEU A 200 -14.96 -19.78 6.17
CA LEU A 200 -13.60 -19.99 6.67
C LEU A 200 -12.79 -18.69 6.71
N LEU A 201 -12.82 -17.89 5.65
CA LEU A 201 -12.15 -16.58 5.60
C LEU A 201 -12.71 -15.62 6.66
N SER A 202 -14.02 -15.64 6.91
CA SER A 202 -14.68 -14.79 7.89
C SER A 202 -14.24 -15.07 9.35
N THR A 203 -13.69 -16.25 9.61
CA THR A 203 -13.08 -16.56 10.92
C THR A 203 -11.72 -15.90 11.11
N CYS A 204 -11.05 -15.51 10.01
CA CYS A 204 -9.73 -14.91 10.03
C CYS A 204 -9.80 -13.39 10.19
N LEU A 205 -10.60 -12.74 9.36
CA LEU A 205 -10.78 -11.29 9.31
C LEU A 205 -12.25 -10.94 9.46
N TYR A 206 -12.55 -9.79 10.02
CA TYR A 206 -13.90 -9.25 10.09
C TYR A 206 -13.89 -7.73 10.21
N TYR A 207 -14.98 -7.08 9.82
CA TYR A 207 -15.20 -5.66 10.05
C TYR A 207 -15.80 -5.47 11.45
N ASP A 208 -15.23 -4.59 12.27
CA ASP A 208 -15.59 -4.41 13.68
C ASP A 208 -16.69 -3.36 13.94
N ASN A 209 -17.34 -2.86 12.88
CA ASN A 209 -18.32 -1.77 12.91
C ASN A 209 -17.77 -0.45 13.53
N ASN A 210 -16.45 -0.27 13.51
CA ASN A 210 -15.78 0.93 14.01
C ASN A 210 -14.62 1.32 13.08
N LEU A 211 -14.89 1.34 11.78
CA LEU A 211 -13.96 1.71 10.70
C LEU A 211 -12.67 0.87 10.67
N SER A 212 -12.66 -0.32 11.29
CA SER A 212 -11.48 -1.18 11.33
C SER A 212 -11.78 -2.60 10.86
N ILE A 213 -10.81 -3.16 10.13
CA ILE A 213 -10.77 -4.58 9.79
C ILE A 213 -9.88 -5.26 10.83
N ARG A 214 -10.42 -6.25 11.53
CA ARG A 214 -9.77 -6.94 12.65
C ARG A 214 -9.65 -8.44 12.44
N GLY A 215 -8.74 -9.05 13.21
CA GLY A 215 -8.58 -10.50 13.21
C GLY A 215 -7.58 -10.94 14.26
N THR A 216 -8.05 -11.21 15.50
CA THR A 216 -7.18 -11.73 16.56
C THR A 216 -6.53 -13.05 16.15
N GLY A 217 -5.18 -13.07 16.10
CA GLY A 217 -4.41 -14.23 15.66
C GLY A 217 -4.70 -14.64 14.21
N TRP A 218 -5.12 -13.69 13.38
CA TRP A 218 -5.59 -13.93 12.02
C TRP A 218 -4.57 -14.68 11.15
N ASP A 219 -3.30 -14.38 11.26
CA ASP A 219 -2.24 -15.00 10.46
C ASP A 219 -2.13 -16.51 10.74
N GLY A 220 -2.18 -16.92 12.01
CA GLY A 220 -2.21 -18.33 12.39
C GLY A 220 -3.52 -19.03 12.00
N LYS A 221 -4.66 -18.37 12.15
CA LYS A 221 -5.96 -18.90 11.69
C LYS A 221 -5.98 -19.07 10.19
N LEU A 222 -5.50 -18.06 9.45
CA LEU A 222 -5.42 -18.13 7.99
C LEU A 222 -4.49 -19.25 7.53
N ALA A 223 -3.32 -19.44 8.16
CA ALA A 223 -2.42 -20.54 7.84
C ALA A 223 -3.10 -21.91 8.04
N PHE A 224 -3.90 -22.06 9.11
CA PHE A 224 -4.68 -23.28 9.33
C PHE A 224 -5.75 -23.49 8.26
N VAL A 225 -6.50 -22.43 7.91
CA VAL A 225 -7.53 -22.47 6.84
C VAL A 225 -6.90 -22.84 5.49
N LEU A 226 -5.82 -22.15 5.10
CA LEU A 226 -5.13 -22.42 3.84
C LEU A 226 -4.57 -23.85 3.78
N GLY A 227 -3.98 -24.35 4.86
CA GLY A 227 -3.51 -25.73 4.96
C GLY A 227 -4.65 -26.76 4.89
N HIS A 228 -5.84 -26.44 5.42
CA HIS A 228 -7.02 -27.29 5.24
C HIS A 228 -7.48 -27.32 3.77
N LEU A 229 -7.53 -26.17 3.12
CA LEU A 229 -7.93 -26.05 1.73
C LEU A 229 -6.94 -26.74 0.78
N GLU A 230 -5.63 -26.63 1.07
CA GLU A 230 -4.57 -27.28 0.32
C GLU A 230 -4.73 -28.81 0.34
N ARG A 231 -4.96 -29.42 1.51
CA ARG A 231 -5.23 -30.86 1.63
C ARG A 231 -6.48 -31.33 0.88
N ASN A 232 -7.40 -30.42 0.55
CA ASN A 232 -8.62 -30.67 -0.22
C ASN A 232 -8.50 -30.21 -1.68
N ASN A 233 -7.26 -30.03 -2.18
CA ASN A 233 -6.92 -29.72 -3.57
C ASN A 233 -7.44 -28.35 -4.07
N TRP A 234 -7.69 -27.39 -3.16
CA TRP A 234 -8.18 -26.06 -3.55
C TRP A 234 -7.17 -25.25 -4.36
N PHE A 235 -5.89 -25.56 -4.24
CA PHE A 235 -4.83 -24.85 -4.95
C PHE A 235 -4.19 -25.64 -6.09
N THR A 236 -4.68 -26.86 -6.36
CA THR A 236 -4.21 -27.71 -7.45
C THR A 236 -5.29 -27.98 -8.51
N ASP A 237 -6.57 -28.08 -8.12
CA ASP A 237 -7.70 -28.21 -9.02
C ASP A 237 -7.99 -26.86 -9.71
N PRO A 238 -8.04 -26.80 -11.07
CA PRO A 238 -8.20 -25.52 -11.77
C PRO A 238 -9.49 -24.76 -11.43
N GLN A 239 -10.64 -25.48 -11.26
CA GLN A 239 -11.91 -24.83 -10.95
C GLN A 239 -11.92 -24.33 -9.51
N LYS A 240 -11.46 -25.12 -8.55
CA LYS A 240 -11.38 -24.72 -7.15
C LYS A 240 -10.44 -23.53 -6.95
N ARG A 241 -9.34 -23.45 -7.71
CA ARG A 241 -8.45 -22.27 -7.72
C ARG A 241 -9.20 -21.00 -8.11
N ALA A 242 -9.99 -21.08 -9.19
CA ALA A 242 -10.77 -19.95 -9.65
C ALA A 242 -11.88 -19.58 -8.64
N ASP A 243 -12.57 -20.57 -8.07
CA ASP A 243 -13.62 -20.37 -7.07
C ASP A 243 -13.07 -19.76 -5.77
N PHE A 244 -11.87 -20.18 -5.33
CA PHE A 244 -11.20 -19.55 -4.20
C PHE A 244 -10.87 -18.09 -4.49
N ALA A 245 -10.33 -17.77 -5.67
CA ALA A 245 -10.02 -16.39 -6.06
C ALA A 245 -11.30 -15.53 -6.10
N ALA A 246 -12.39 -16.03 -6.68
CA ALA A 246 -13.68 -15.35 -6.70
C ALA A 246 -14.24 -15.13 -5.28
N THR A 247 -14.07 -16.12 -4.39
CA THR A 247 -14.49 -16.02 -2.98
C THR A 247 -13.66 -14.98 -2.23
N LEU A 248 -12.34 -14.97 -2.42
CA LEU A 248 -11.43 -14.00 -1.79
C LEU A 248 -11.77 -12.57 -2.22
N GLN A 249 -12.06 -12.36 -3.50
CA GLN A 249 -12.49 -11.06 -4.03
C GLN A 249 -13.81 -10.63 -3.38
N LYS A 250 -14.85 -11.48 -3.46
CA LYS A 250 -16.14 -11.15 -2.85
C LYS A 250 -16.02 -10.85 -1.36
N TYR A 251 -15.24 -11.62 -0.64
CA TYR A 251 -15.02 -11.41 0.79
C TYR A 251 -14.36 -10.06 1.08
N SER A 252 -13.35 -9.69 0.28
CA SER A 252 -12.67 -8.40 0.39
C SER A 252 -13.61 -7.23 0.08
N GLU A 253 -14.44 -7.36 -0.95
CA GLU A 253 -15.46 -6.37 -1.33
C GLU A 253 -16.49 -6.18 -0.22
N ASP A 254 -16.98 -7.27 0.38
CA ASP A 254 -17.97 -7.18 1.45
C ASP A 254 -17.42 -6.50 2.72
N LEU A 255 -16.13 -6.71 3.05
CA LEU A 255 -15.47 -6.00 4.14
C LEU A 255 -15.38 -4.49 3.87
N LEU A 256 -14.95 -4.12 2.66
CA LEU A 256 -14.83 -2.73 2.25
C LEU A 256 -16.19 -2.06 2.09
N TYR A 257 -17.19 -2.77 1.58
CA TYR A 257 -18.55 -2.25 1.46
C TYR A 257 -19.14 -1.85 2.80
N LYS A 258 -18.96 -2.68 3.84
CA LYS A 258 -19.39 -2.36 5.22
C LYS A 258 -18.68 -1.11 5.75
N LEU A 259 -17.36 -1.04 5.56
CA LEU A 259 -16.55 0.10 5.99
C LEU A 259 -16.99 1.40 5.29
N PHE A 260 -17.17 1.37 3.96
CA PHE A 260 -17.59 2.55 3.21
C PHE A 260 -19.05 2.95 3.50
N THR A 261 -19.92 1.98 3.77
CA THR A 261 -21.30 2.27 4.22
C THR A 261 -21.30 3.03 5.53
N ASP A 262 -20.49 2.61 6.51
CA ASP A 262 -20.38 3.32 7.78
C ASP A 262 -19.73 4.70 7.62
N LEU A 263 -18.72 4.83 6.77
CA LEU A 263 -18.11 6.13 6.45
C LEU A 263 -19.13 7.09 5.83
N HIS A 264 -19.93 6.62 4.88
CA HIS A 264 -20.99 7.43 4.27
C HIS A 264 -22.06 7.86 5.29
N ASN A 265 -22.45 6.95 6.20
CA ASN A 265 -23.42 7.27 7.25
C ASN A 265 -22.89 8.28 8.27
N LEU A 266 -21.59 8.19 8.63
CA LEU A 266 -20.94 9.12 9.56
C LEU A 266 -20.64 10.49 8.94
N TYR A 267 -20.35 10.52 7.64
CA TYR A 267 -19.94 11.72 6.90
C TYR A 267 -20.74 11.87 5.59
N PRO A 268 -22.08 12.06 5.67
CA PRO A 268 -22.94 12.03 4.49
C PRO A 268 -22.67 13.14 3.48
N ASP A 269 -22.04 14.23 3.91
CA ASP A 269 -21.67 15.36 3.05
C ASP A 269 -20.37 15.14 2.27
N TYR A 270 -19.62 14.08 2.59
CA TYR A 270 -18.35 13.71 1.94
C TYR A 270 -18.56 12.63 0.88
N ARG A 271 -17.78 12.73 -0.19
CA ARG A 271 -17.75 11.74 -1.29
C ARG A 271 -16.66 10.72 -1.07
#